data_bf1039b1807196d299a88482b2d62bd4
#
_entry.id   bf1039b1807196d299a88482b2d62bd4
#
_cell.length_a   1.000
_cell.length_b   1.000
_cell.length_c   1.000
_cell.angle_alpha   90.00
_cell.angle_beta   90.00
_cell.angle_gamma   90.00
#
_symmetry.space_group_name_H-M   'P 1'
#
loop_
_entity.id
_entity.type
_entity.pdbx_description
1 polymer ?
#
loop_
_entity_poly.entity_id
_entity_poly.type
_entity_poly.pdbx_seq_one_letter_code
_entity_poly.pdbx_strand_id
1 'polypeptide(L)'
;MKTFFSQLLALVALSGACVGSLATNAHARLGESKAQLVERYGEPVKDEKAILPGSSGAVMFLKDHVEIHVEFRSDKAWMVTYRTHALTSELEASLRDANDGEEGIGEWNDPVEHLGRNYWRTEDGKVTAVSYIAGSLKIYKFCTDDCVAALVDLRRKQIDSAVAGDPAGDSGAEADSPAEGEA
;
A
#
# COMPACT_ATOMS: atom_id res chain seq x y z
N MET A 1 43.95 -27.29 44.26
CA MET A 1 43.89 -26.90 42.84
C MET A 1 42.74 -27.58 42.09
N LYS A 2 41.52 -27.66 42.64
CA LYS A 2 40.37 -28.30 41.97
C LYS A 2 39.11 -27.41 41.92
N THR A 3 39.14 -26.19 42.34
CA THR A 3 37.97 -25.29 42.41
C THR A 3 37.96 -24.17 41.40
N PHE A 4 39.04 -23.99 40.63
CA PHE A 4 39.10 -22.90 39.59
C PHE A 4 38.58 -23.30 38.21
N PHE A 5 38.43 -24.59 37.93
CA PHE A 5 37.96 -25.06 36.61
C PHE A 5 36.43 -25.12 36.49
N SER A 6 35.72 -25.05 37.60
CA SER A 6 34.26 -25.18 37.59
C SER A 6 33.52 -23.85 37.31
N GLN A 7 34.19 -22.70 37.50
CA GLN A 7 33.57 -21.39 37.26
C GLN A 7 33.79 -20.85 35.85
N LEU A 8 34.73 -21.41 35.08
CA LEU A 8 34.98 -20.96 33.70
C LEU A 8 34.00 -21.61 32.70
N LEU A 9 33.36 -22.73 33.07
CA LEU A 9 32.40 -23.41 32.17
C LEU A 9 30.99 -22.83 32.26
N ALA A 10 30.67 -22.05 33.30
CA ALA A 10 29.36 -21.44 33.48
C ALA A 10 29.19 -20.11 32.72
N LEU A 11 30.29 -19.48 32.28
CA LEU A 11 30.24 -18.18 31.59
C LEU A 11 30.09 -18.28 30.06
N VAL A 12 30.33 -19.46 29.48
CA VAL A 12 30.24 -19.71 28.03
C VAL A 12 28.83 -20.15 27.61
N ALA A 13 27.98 -20.59 28.56
CA ALA A 13 26.63 -21.07 28.26
C ALA A 13 25.57 -19.94 28.18
N LEU A 14 25.91 -18.68 28.51
CA LEU A 14 24.96 -17.59 28.53
C LEU A 14 25.02 -16.66 27.32
N SER A 15 25.94 -16.90 26.40
CA SER A 15 26.12 -16.06 25.19
C SER A 15 25.58 -16.71 23.90
N GLY A 16 24.88 -17.84 24.01
CA GLY A 16 24.36 -18.59 22.86
C GLY A 16 22.86 -18.47 22.58
N ALA A 17 22.12 -17.62 23.30
CA ALA A 17 20.66 -17.65 23.26
C ALA A 17 20.01 -16.36 22.73
N CYS A 18 20.62 -15.65 21.77
CA CYS A 18 19.98 -14.49 21.13
C CYS A 18 20.33 -14.36 19.64
N VAL A 19 20.27 -15.47 18.89
CA VAL A 19 20.17 -15.37 17.42
C VAL A 19 19.09 -16.33 16.96
N GLY A 20 17.93 -16.26 17.59
CA GLY A 20 16.68 -16.61 16.93
C GLY A 20 16.36 -15.44 16.03
N SER A 21 16.91 -15.44 14.82
CA SER A 21 16.41 -14.56 13.76
C SER A 21 14.93 -14.83 13.63
N LEU A 22 14.14 -13.97 14.23
CA LEU A 22 12.80 -13.71 13.77
C LEU A 22 12.99 -13.16 12.35
N ALA A 23 13.01 -14.05 11.37
CA ALA A 23 12.61 -13.72 10.02
C ALA A 23 11.13 -13.33 10.12
N THR A 24 10.84 -12.23 10.78
CA THR A 24 9.54 -11.57 10.69
C THR A 24 9.42 -11.18 9.25
N ASN A 25 8.48 -11.79 8.55
CA ASN A 25 8.11 -11.38 7.21
C ASN A 25 8.03 -9.86 7.19
N ALA A 26 8.96 -9.23 6.45
CA ALA A 26 9.15 -7.79 6.46
C ALA A 26 8.11 -7.12 5.55
N HIS A 27 6.82 -7.31 5.89
CA HIS A 27 5.71 -6.73 5.13
C HIS A 27 4.94 -5.77 6.02
N ALA A 28 4.68 -4.56 5.51
CA ALA A 28 3.80 -3.61 6.17
C ALA A 28 2.40 -4.21 6.28
N ARG A 29 1.78 -4.04 7.44
CA ARG A 29 0.46 -4.58 7.71
C ARG A 29 -0.53 -3.45 7.91
N LEU A 30 -1.74 -3.69 7.44
CA LEU A 30 -2.87 -2.85 7.83
C LEU A 30 -3.03 -2.89 9.36
N GLY A 31 -3.39 -1.75 9.96
CA GLY A 31 -3.53 -1.64 11.41
C GLY A 31 -2.22 -1.33 12.18
N GLU A 32 -1.04 -1.46 11.57
CA GLU A 32 0.22 -1.05 12.22
C GLU A 32 0.31 0.48 12.34
N SER A 33 0.92 0.95 13.44
CA SER A 33 1.25 2.36 13.62
C SER A 33 2.51 2.74 12.83
N LYS A 34 2.74 4.05 12.62
CA LYS A 34 3.99 4.55 12.01
C LYS A 34 5.21 4.06 12.79
N ALA A 35 5.16 4.02 14.12
CA ALA A 35 6.29 3.56 14.96
C ALA A 35 6.63 2.08 14.70
N GLN A 36 5.62 1.20 14.58
CA GLN A 36 5.83 -0.21 14.26
C GLN A 36 6.42 -0.41 12.86
N LEU A 37 6.02 0.42 11.90
CA LEU A 37 6.58 0.39 10.55
C LEU A 37 8.03 0.90 10.52
N VAL A 38 8.36 1.94 11.30
CA VAL A 38 9.74 2.43 11.46
C VAL A 38 10.64 1.35 12.09
N GLU A 39 10.17 0.63 13.10
CA GLU A 39 10.89 -0.49 13.68
C GLU A 39 11.20 -1.59 12.64
N ARG A 40 10.27 -1.84 11.72
CA ARG A 40 10.35 -2.89 10.69
C ARG A 40 11.20 -2.49 9.49
N TYR A 41 11.06 -1.26 9.02
CA TYR A 41 11.64 -0.79 7.74
C TYR A 41 12.75 0.24 7.90
N GLY A 42 12.95 0.77 9.11
CA GLY A 42 13.77 1.95 9.36
C GLY A 42 12.98 3.24 9.11
N GLU A 43 13.68 4.36 9.13
CA GLU A 43 13.06 5.66 8.89
C GLU A 43 12.47 5.75 7.48
N PRO A 44 11.30 6.39 7.31
CA PRO A 44 10.72 6.61 6.00
C PRO A 44 11.66 7.46 5.14
N VAL A 45 11.81 7.10 3.87
CA VAL A 45 12.62 7.86 2.91
C VAL A 45 11.93 9.15 2.48
N LYS A 46 10.60 9.25 2.71
CA LYS A 46 9.81 10.42 2.36
C LYS A 46 8.51 10.48 3.16
N ASP A 47 8.19 11.66 3.70
CA ASP A 47 6.82 12.00 4.08
C ASP A 47 6.05 12.38 2.81
N GLU A 48 4.83 11.85 2.66
CA GLU A 48 4.00 12.07 1.49
C GLU A 48 2.72 12.82 1.85
N LYS A 49 2.15 13.47 0.85
CA LYS A 49 0.82 14.04 1.00
C LYS A 49 -0.21 12.91 0.94
N ALA A 50 -1.01 12.77 1.97
CA ALA A 50 -2.13 11.86 1.96
C ALA A 50 -3.11 12.19 0.82
N ILE A 51 -3.56 11.16 0.12
CA ILE A 51 -4.46 11.29 -1.04
C ILE A 51 -5.91 11.12 -0.61
N LEU A 52 -6.15 10.24 0.37
CA LEU A 52 -7.50 9.88 0.77
C LEU A 52 -8.09 10.86 1.78
N PRO A 53 -9.36 11.24 1.63
CA PRO A 53 -10.08 11.98 2.65
C PRO A 53 -10.12 11.21 3.97
N GLY A 54 -9.74 11.88 5.06
CA GLY A 54 -9.68 11.27 6.40
C GLY A 54 -8.35 10.62 6.76
N SER A 55 -7.36 10.61 5.86
CA SER A 55 -5.98 10.25 6.22
C SER A 55 -5.38 11.29 7.15
N SER A 56 -4.69 10.82 8.18
CA SER A 56 -3.91 11.66 9.11
C SER A 56 -2.48 11.93 8.63
N GLY A 57 -2.00 11.20 7.63
CA GLY A 57 -0.68 11.35 7.03
C GLY A 57 -0.36 10.20 6.08
N ALA A 58 0.75 10.34 5.36
CA ALA A 58 1.29 9.28 4.50
C ALA A 58 2.81 9.29 4.53
N VAL A 59 3.43 8.12 4.36
CA VAL A 59 4.88 7.97 4.27
C VAL A 59 5.26 6.94 3.22
N MET A 60 6.50 7.02 2.74
CA MET A 60 7.09 6.02 1.88
C MET A 60 8.33 5.41 2.54
N PHE A 61 8.41 4.09 2.57
CA PHE A 61 9.60 3.33 2.91
C PHE A 61 10.19 2.70 1.66
N LEU A 62 11.47 2.38 1.69
CA LEU A 62 12.14 1.61 0.65
C LEU A 62 12.82 0.40 1.30
N LYS A 63 12.45 -0.81 0.86
CA LYS A 63 13.03 -2.06 1.35
C LYS A 63 13.25 -3.01 0.17
N ASP A 64 14.48 -3.48 0.00
CA ASP A 64 14.83 -4.48 -1.03
C ASP A 64 14.31 -4.13 -2.44
N HIS A 65 14.45 -2.86 -2.84
CA HIS A 65 13.94 -2.30 -4.11
C HIS A 65 12.41 -2.29 -4.24
N VAL A 66 11.68 -2.46 -3.15
CA VAL A 66 10.23 -2.29 -3.08
C VAL A 66 9.91 -0.95 -2.42
N GLU A 67 9.19 -0.09 -3.12
CA GLU A 67 8.58 1.10 -2.52
C GLU A 67 7.32 0.69 -1.76
N ILE A 68 7.21 1.12 -0.51
CA ILE A 68 6.08 0.82 0.38
C ILE A 68 5.46 2.14 0.78
N HIS A 69 4.34 2.48 0.16
CA HIS A 69 3.57 3.67 0.46
C HIS A 69 2.48 3.33 1.46
N VAL A 70 2.42 4.06 2.56
CA VAL A 70 1.44 3.82 3.63
C VAL A 70 0.68 5.09 3.92
N GLU A 71 -0.64 5.02 3.88
CA GLU A 71 -1.51 6.07 4.42
C GLU A 71 -2.10 5.65 5.77
N PHE A 72 -2.18 6.61 6.69
CA PHE A 72 -2.64 6.41 8.04
C PHE A 72 -3.99 7.09 8.29
N ARG A 73 -4.82 6.45 9.10
CA ARG A 73 -6.00 7.03 9.73
C ARG A 73 -5.93 6.77 11.22
N SER A 74 -6.00 7.83 12.03
CA SER A 74 -5.88 7.72 13.50
C SER A 74 -4.62 6.93 13.92
N ASP A 75 -3.45 7.26 13.31
CA ASP A 75 -2.14 6.62 13.53
C ASP A 75 -2.08 5.12 13.19
N LYS A 76 -3.05 4.60 12.44
CA LYS A 76 -3.07 3.22 11.96
C LYS A 76 -3.02 3.18 10.44
N ALA A 77 -2.18 2.28 9.89
CA ALA A 77 -2.13 2.02 8.46
C ALA A 77 -3.49 1.49 7.99
N TRP A 78 -4.16 2.23 7.12
CA TRP A 78 -5.44 1.82 6.54
C TRP A 78 -5.35 1.57 5.04
N MET A 79 -4.23 2.01 4.40
CA MET A 79 -3.85 1.65 3.06
C MET A 79 -2.35 1.40 3.00
N VAL A 80 -1.96 0.28 2.39
CA VAL A 80 -0.56 -0.06 2.09
C VAL A 80 -0.44 -0.36 0.61
N THR A 81 0.51 0.27 -0.08
CA THR A 81 0.75 0.05 -1.50
C THR A 81 2.21 -0.32 -1.72
N TYR A 82 2.45 -1.50 -2.26
CA TYR A 82 3.76 -1.97 -2.70
C TYR A 82 3.93 -1.69 -4.19
N ARG A 83 5.08 -1.15 -4.56
CA ARG A 83 5.43 -0.85 -5.95
C ARG A 83 6.80 -1.44 -6.24
N THR A 84 6.90 -2.33 -7.20
CA THR A 84 8.15 -3.00 -7.56
C THR A 84 8.15 -3.46 -9.01
N HIS A 85 9.34 -3.64 -9.59
CA HIS A 85 9.50 -4.27 -10.90
C HIS A 85 9.46 -5.81 -10.83
N ALA A 86 9.68 -6.40 -9.66
CA ALA A 86 9.91 -7.84 -9.45
C ALA A 86 8.87 -8.49 -8.50
N LEU A 87 7.58 -8.17 -8.68
CA LEU A 87 6.53 -8.86 -7.92
C LEU A 87 6.34 -10.28 -8.47
N THR A 88 6.65 -11.28 -7.66
CA THR A 88 6.40 -12.71 -7.97
C THR A 88 5.11 -13.18 -7.31
N SER A 89 4.58 -14.31 -7.75
CA SER A 89 3.38 -14.92 -7.13
C SER A 89 3.61 -15.29 -5.67
N GLU A 90 4.82 -15.71 -5.32
CA GLU A 90 5.20 -16.03 -3.95
C GLU A 90 5.23 -14.77 -3.07
N LEU A 91 5.75 -13.65 -3.61
CA LEU A 91 5.74 -12.37 -2.89
C LEU A 91 4.30 -11.87 -2.71
N GLU A 92 3.45 -11.96 -3.75
CA GLU A 92 2.02 -11.62 -3.63
C GLU A 92 1.31 -12.43 -2.55
N ALA A 93 1.54 -13.77 -2.50
CA ALA A 93 0.98 -14.64 -1.47
C ALA A 93 1.45 -14.21 -0.08
N SER A 94 2.76 -14.02 0.10
CA SER A 94 3.35 -13.59 1.38
C SER A 94 2.84 -12.20 1.83
N LEU A 95 2.58 -11.28 0.90
CA LEU A 95 1.97 -9.99 1.21
C LEU A 95 0.52 -10.13 1.66
N ARG A 96 -0.27 -11.05 1.06
CA ARG A 96 -1.63 -11.34 1.51
C ARG A 96 -1.63 -11.93 2.91
N ASP A 97 -0.82 -12.97 3.14
CA ASP A 97 -0.70 -13.62 4.46
C ASP A 97 -0.31 -12.63 5.56
N ALA A 98 0.51 -11.61 5.21
CA ALA A 98 0.88 -10.56 6.16
C ALA A 98 -0.24 -9.54 6.43
N ASN A 99 -1.23 -9.44 5.55
CA ASN A 99 -2.32 -8.45 5.59
C ASN A 99 -3.71 -9.08 5.71
N ASP A 100 -3.80 -10.35 6.10
CA ASP A 100 -5.06 -11.03 6.37
C ASP A 100 -5.79 -10.51 7.63
N GLY A 101 -5.14 -9.61 8.37
CA GLY A 101 -5.65 -8.96 9.58
C GLY A 101 -5.07 -9.52 10.87
N GLU A 102 -5.41 -8.84 11.99
CA GLU A 102 -5.04 -9.31 13.32
C GLU A 102 -5.83 -10.58 13.64
N GLU A 103 -5.11 -11.64 14.04
CA GLU A 103 -5.62 -12.91 14.62
C GLU A 103 -6.98 -13.38 14.07
N GLY A 104 -6.96 -14.06 12.92
CA GLY A 104 -8.10 -14.85 12.45
C GLY A 104 -9.17 -14.09 11.67
N ILE A 105 -8.80 -13.01 11.03
CA ILE A 105 -9.62 -12.40 10.00
C ILE A 105 -9.52 -13.29 8.77
N GLY A 106 -10.60 -13.88 8.40
CA GLY A 106 -10.93 -14.84 7.39
C GLY A 106 -9.96 -15.07 6.23
N GLU A 107 -10.06 -16.24 5.67
CA GLU A 107 -9.36 -16.65 4.46
C GLU A 107 -9.61 -15.64 3.33
N TRP A 108 -8.67 -15.52 2.40
CA TRP A 108 -8.85 -14.73 1.20
C TRP A 108 -9.75 -15.49 0.22
N ASN A 109 -10.76 -14.82 -0.31
CA ASN A 109 -11.56 -15.35 -1.43
C ASN A 109 -10.69 -15.52 -2.69
N ASP A 110 -11.14 -16.35 -3.61
CA ASP A 110 -10.54 -16.45 -4.93
C ASP A 110 -10.49 -15.09 -5.64
N PRO A 111 -9.44 -14.80 -6.40
CA PRO A 111 -9.32 -13.53 -7.10
C PRO A 111 -10.39 -13.35 -8.18
N VAL A 112 -10.92 -12.14 -8.26
CA VAL A 112 -11.78 -11.71 -9.36
C VAL A 112 -10.96 -10.83 -10.28
N GLU A 113 -10.78 -11.25 -11.54
CA GLU A 113 -10.14 -10.40 -12.56
C GLU A 113 -11.15 -9.43 -13.16
N HIS A 114 -10.79 -8.14 -13.19
CA HIS A 114 -11.57 -7.11 -13.85
C HIS A 114 -10.65 -6.02 -14.43
N LEU A 115 -10.75 -5.75 -15.73
CA LEU A 115 -9.97 -4.73 -16.45
C LEU A 115 -8.44 -4.84 -16.22
N GLY A 116 -7.88 -6.06 -16.29
CA GLY A 116 -6.46 -6.31 -16.09
C GLY A 116 -5.98 -6.12 -14.66
N ARG A 117 -6.86 -6.18 -13.70
CA ARG A 117 -6.60 -6.13 -12.26
C ARG A 117 -7.16 -7.35 -11.58
N ASN A 118 -6.42 -7.89 -10.63
CA ASN A 118 -6.89 -8.96 -9.76
C ASN A 118 -7.32 -8.35 -8.42
N TYR A 119 -8.47 -8.73 -7.94
CA TYR A 119 -9.05 -8.29 -6.67
C TYR A 119 -9.26 -9.48 -5.76
N TRP A 120 -8.84 -9.34 -4.52
CA TRP A 120 -9.12 -10.29 -3.44
C TRP A 120 -9.85 -9.56 -2.33
N ARG A 121 -10.67 -10.27 -1.59
CA ARG A 121 -11.32 -9.77 -0.39
C ARG A 121 -11.27 -10.84 0.69
N THR A 122 -11.09 -10.45 1.95
CA THR A 122 -11.22 -11.38 3.07
C THR A 122 -12.69 -11.81 3.21
N GLU A 123 -12.94 -13.02 3.71
CA GLU A 123 -14.31 -13.55 3.86
C GLU A 123 -15.19 -12.65 4.72
N ASP A 124 -14.62 -12.03 5.78
CA ASP A 124 -15.32 -11.07 6.62
C ASP A 124 -15.52 -9.70 5.96
N GLY A 125 -14.95 -9.50 4.78
CA GLY A 125 -15.06 -8.29 3.97
C GLY A 125 -14.31 -7.07 4.48
N LYS A 126 -13.48 -7.20 5.52
CA LYS A 126 -12.79 -6.04 6.13
C LYS A 126 -11.56 -5.57 5.38
N VAL A 127 -10.94 -6.43 4.58
CA VAL A 127 -9.74 -6.09 3.80
C VAL A 127 -9.97 -6.42 2.33
N THR A 128 -9.54 -5.51 1.47
CA THR A 128 -9.49 -5.70 0.03
C THR A 128 -8.06 -5.54 -0.45
N ALA A 129 -7.60 -6.47 -1.30
CA ALA A 129 -6.34 -6.36 -2.02
C ALA A 129 -6.60 -6.20 -3.52
N VAL A 130 -5.71 -5.47 -4.20
CA VAL A 130 -5.72 -5.35 -5.66
C VAL A 130 -4.31 -5.37 -6.19
N SER A 131 -4.07 -6.17 -7.25
CA SER A 131 -2.84 -6.11 -8.01
C SER A 131 -3.09 -5.70 -9.45
N TYR A 132 -2.13 -4.94 -10.01
CA TYR A 132 -2.17 -4.48 -11.40
C TYR A 132 -0.80 -4.00 -11.87
N ILE A 133 -0.66 -3.82 -13.18
CA ILE A 133 0.54 -3.30 -13.82
C ILE A 133 0.30 -1.84 -14.22
N ALA A 134 1.24 -0.94 -13.85
CA ALA A 134 1.25 0.45 -14.26
C ALA A 134 2.59 0.79 -14.91
N GLY A 135 2.63 0.83 -16.23
CA GLY A 135 3.87 0.92 -16.98
C GLY A 135 4.75 -0.32 -16.75
N SER A 136 5.97 -0.13 -16.25
CA SER A 136 6.89 -1.20 -15.88
C SER A 136 6.77 -1.68 -14.43
N LEU A 137 5.96 -0.99 -13.61
CA LEU A 137 5.77 -1.32 -12.21
C LEU A 137 4.60 -2.27 -12.01
N LYS A 138 4.80 -3.25 -11.17
CA LYS A 138 3.75 -4.04 -10.57
C LYS A 138 3.35 -3.40 -9.26
N ILE A 139 2.05 -3.22 -9.07
CA ILE A 139 1.47 -2.56 -7.91
C ILE A 139 0.59 -3.56 -7.18
N TYR A 140 0.78 -3.65 -5.87
CA TYR A 140 -0.06 -4.43 -4.99
C TYR A 140 -0.53 -3.55 -3.83
N LYS A 141 -1.84 -3.41 -3.68
CA LYS A 141 -2.44 -2.50 -2.71
C LYS A 141 -3.39 -3.26 -1.79
N PHE A 142 -3.31 -2.95 -0.50
CA PHE A 142 -4.22 -3.39 0.54
C PHE A 142 -4.97 -2.20 1.11
N CYS A 143 -6.26 -2.37 1.34
CA CYS A 143 -7.14 -1.35 1.89
C CYS A 143 -8.08 -1.97 2.92
N THR A 144 -8.30 -1.27 4.04
CA THR A 144 -9.44 -1.57 4.91
C THR A 144 -10.75 -1.23 4.22
N ASP A 145 -11.88 -1.74 4.68
CA ASP A 145 -13.21 -1.46 4.11
C ASP A 145 -13.53 0.04 4.12
N ASP A 146 -13.21 0.74 5.21
CA ASP A 146 -13.34 2.20 5.31
C ASP A 146 -12.48 2.94 4.27
N CYS A 147 -11.28 2.43 3.98
CA CYS A 147 -10.39 2.98 2.96
C CYS A 147 -11.00 2.79 1.56
N VAL A 148 -11.58 1.63 1.28
CA VAL A 148 -12.29 1.38 0.01
C VAL A 148 -13.44 2.36 -0.16
N ALA A 149 -14.24 2.59 0.88
CA ALA A 149 -15.32 3.58 0.85
C ALA A 149 -14.80 4.99 0.54
N ALA A 150 -13.70 5.41 1.18
CA ALA A 150 -13.07 6.72 0.92
C ALA A 150 -12.53 6.84 -0.53
N LEU A 151 -11.98 5.76 -1.10
CA LEU A 151 -11.55 5.72 -2.51
C LEU A 151 -12.73 5.88 -3.47
N VAL A 152 -13.85 5.21 -3.20
CA VAL A 152 -15.08 5.32 -4.01
C VAL A 152 -15.61 6.75 -3.96
N ASP A 153 -15.70 7.37 -2.79
CA ASP A 153 -16.17 8.74 -2.63
C ASP A 153 -15.25 9.76 -3.31
N LEU A 154 -13.93 9.58 -3.21
CA LEU A 154 -12.96 10.41 -3.91
C LEU A 154 -13.16 10.31 -5.44
N ARG A 155 -13.32 9.10 -5.95
CA ARG A 155 -13.54 8.87 -7.38
C ARG A 155 -14.85 9.47 -7.88
N ARG A 156 -15.92 9.33 -7.11
CA ARG A 156 -17.20 9.98 -7.43
C ARG A 156 -17.07 11.49 -7.54
N LYS A 157 -16.44 12.14 -6.56
CA LYS A 157 -16.21 13.58 -6.58
C LYS A 157 -15.38 14.04 -7.79
N GLN A 158 -14.37 13.25 -8.19
CA GLN A 158 -13.58 13.55 -9.40
C GLN A 158 -14.42 13.49 -10.67
N ILE A 159 -15.30 12.49 -10.78
CA ILE A 159 -16.22 12.36 -11.93
C ILE A 159 -17.19 13.53 -11.95
N ASP A 160 -17.84 13.84 -10.83
CA ASP A 160 -18.81 14.95 -10.73
C ASP A 160 -18.14 16.28 -11.08
N SER A 161 -16.91 16.51 -10.63
CA SER A 161 -16.15 17.73 -10.97
C SER A 161 -15.78 17.78 -12.46
N ALA A 162 -15.43 16.67 -13.08
CA ALA A 162 -15.12 16.60 -14.51
C ALA A 162 -16.35 16.88 -15.36
N VAL A 163 -17.53 16.37 -14.96
CA VAL A 163 -18.79 16.61 -15.64
C VAL A 163 -19.26 18.07 -15.49
N ALA A 164 -19.08 18.65 -14.30
CA ALA A 164 -19.47 20.05 -14.03
C ALA A 164 -18.55 21.10 -14.68
N GLY A 165 -17.31 20.70 -14.99
CA GLY A 165 -16.29 21.58 -15.57
C GLY A 165 -16.27 21.64 -17.10
N ASP A 166 -17.16 20.93 -17.79
CA ASP A 166 -17.35 21.03 -19.23
C ASP A 166 -18.59 21.93 -19.51
N PRO A 167 -18.48 23.28 -19.44
CA PRO A 167 -19.49 24.15 -20.00
C PRO A 167 -19.47 23.86 -21.49
N ALA A 168 -20.56 23.34 -22.02
CA ALA A 168 -20.82 23.06 -23.42
C ALA A 168 -20.09 24.10 -24.28
N GLY A 169 -19.11 23.63 -25.05
CA GLY A 169 -18.29 24.49 -25.88
C GLY A 169 -19.21 25.41 -26.68
N ASP A 170 -19.05 26.68 -26.44
CA ASP A 170 -19.60 27.74 -27.28
C ASP A 170 -19.05 27.56 -28.71
N SER A 171 -19.81 26.82 -29.51
CA SER A 171 -19.59 26.68 -30.95
C SER A 171 -20.02 27.96 -31.67
N GLY A 172 -19.48 29.09 -31.27
CA GLY A 172 -19.54 30.33 -32.00
C GLY A 172 -18.46 30.39 -33.08
N ALA A 173 -18.48 29.48 -34.01
CA ALA A 173 -17.79 29.65 -35.28
C ALA A 173 -18.62 30.64 -36.14
N GLU A 174 -18.48 31.91 -35.89
CA GLU A 174 -18.88 32.96 -36.79
C GLU A 174 -17.98 32.88 -38.04
N ALA A 175 -18.57 32.34 -39.10
CA ALA A 175 -17.96 32.27 -40.41
C ALA A 175 -17.86 33.69 -40.96
N ASP A 176 -16.69 34.33 -40.75
CA ASP A 176 -16.31 35.56 -41.46
C ASP A 176 -15.91 35.18 -42.90
N SER A 177 -16.81 35.51 -43.81
CA SER A 177 -16.67 35.30 -45.25
C SER A 177 -15.80 36.43 -45.80
N PRO A 178 -14.63 36.17 -46.42
CA PRO A 178 -13.93 37.26 -47.09
C PRO A 178 -14.65 37.65 -48.36
N ALA A 179 -15.04 38.94 -48.42
CA ALA A 179 -15.58 39.60 -49.58
C ALA A 179 -14.56 39.54 -50.74
N GLU A 180 -15.06 39.10 -51.89
CA GLU A 180 -14.42 39.30 -53.18
C GLU A 180 -14.27 40.83 -53.46
N GLY A 181 -13.06 41.25 -53.74
CA GLY A 181 -12.70 42.55 -54.22
C GLY A 181 -12.02 42.44 -55.56
N GLU A 182 -12.77 42.77 -56.62
CA GLU A 182 -12.26 43.02 -57.98
C GLU A 182 -11.26 44.17 -58.02
N ALA A 183 -10.18 44.01 -58.71
CA ALA A 183 -9.62 44.94 -59.75
C ALA A 183 -8.25 44.42 -60.22
#